data_af4cb508f622cf3435b75f043df25f88
#
_entry.id   af4cb508f622cf3435b75f043df25f88
#
_cell.length_a   1.000
_cell.length_b   1.000
_cell.length_c   1.000
_cell.angle_alpha   90.00
_cell.angle_beta   90.00
_cell.angle_gamma   90.00
#
_symmetry.space_group_name_H-M   'P 1'
#
loop_
_entity.id
_entity.type
_entity.pdbx_description
1 polymer ?
#
loop_
_entity_poly.entity_id
_entity_poly.type
_entity_poly.pdbx_seq_one_letter_code
_entity_poly.pdbx_strand_id
1 'polypeptide(L)'
;MKKILLFRIPMSICDFRCHYCYLAQRPVHFQGIQPEFKYAPSEVANALSMKRLGGPCFMNFCADGETLLTKNLDLYVKALVEEGHYAEVVTNLTVSNVLDKFLSWDKELLKRLEFKCSFHYLELPLNNEV
;
A
#
# COMPACT_ATOMS: atom_id res chain seq x y z
N MET A 1 -5.27 -15.18 -13.79
CA MET A 1 -5.47 -14.63 -12.45
C MET A 1 -6.94 -14.67 -12.09
N LYS A 2 -7.27 -15.36 -11.04
CA LYS A 2 -8.69 -15.65 -10.71
C LYS A 2 -9.15 -15.02 -9.38
N LYS A 3 -8.23 -14.48 -8.59
CA LYS A 3 -8.55 -13.94 -7.26
C LYS A 3 -7.93 -12.58 -7.06
N ILE A 4 -8.71 -11.68 -6.44
CA ILE A 4 -8.28 -10.38 -5.97
C ILE A 4 -8.37 -10.40 -4.45
N LEU A 5 -7.27 -10.07 -3.78
CA LEU A 5 -7.24 -9.91 -2.32
C LEU A 5 -7.09 -8.43 -1.99
N LEU A 6 -7.99 -7.95 -1.16
CA LEU A 6 -7.96 -6.56 -0.69
C LEU A 6 -7.36 -6.50 0.70
N PHE A 7 -6.20 -5.86 0.82
CA PHE A 7 -5.55 -5.60 2.10
C PHE A 7 -5.95 -4.21 2.58
N ARG A 8 -6.91 -4.15 3.47
CA ARG A 8 -7.23 -2.91 4.16
C ARG A 8 -6.32 -2.77 5.36
N ILE A 9 -5.38 -1.84 5.27
CA ILE A 9 -4.41 -1.58 6.33
C ILE A 9 -5.03 -0.58 7.31
N PRO A 10 -5.15 -0.90 8.61
CA PRO A 10 -5.75 -0.03 9.61
C PRO A 10 -4.78 1.08 10.06
N MET A 11 -4.19 1.75 9.11
CA MET A 11 -3.29 2.88 9.30
C MET A 11 -4.04 4.16 8.99
N SER A 12 -4.17 5.05 9.95
CA SER A 12 -5.01 6.25 9.86
C SER A 12 -4.21 7.55 9.91
N ILE A 13 -2.94 7.50 9.48
CA ILE A 13 -2.10 8.69 9.30
C ILE A 13 -2.12 9.06 7.82
N CYS A 14 -2.37 10.33 7.53
CA CYS A 14 -2.29 10.86 6.18
C CYS A 14 -1.69 12.26 6.23
N ASP A 15 -0.82 12.56 5.29
CA ASP A 15 -0.19 13.87 5.12
C ASP A 15 -1.11 14.88 4.40
N PHE A 16 -2.21 14.40 3.81
CA PHE A 16 -3.26 15.24 3.22
C PHE A 16 -4.51 15.31 4.09
N ARG A 17 -5.29 16.38 3.90
CA ARG A 17 -6.57 16.63 4.57
C ARG A 17 -7.65 16.97 3.53
N CYS A 18 -7.77 16.10 2.52
CA CYS A 18 -8.70 16.33 1.41
C CYS A 18 -10.14 16.44 1.92
N HIS A 19 -10.79 17.57 1.68
CA HIS A 19 -12.18 17.80 2.10
C HIS A 19 -13.17 16.87 1.41
N TYR A 20 -12.84 16.35 0.25
CA TYR A 20 -13.63 15.37 -0.52
C TYR A 20 -13.30 13.91 -0.19
N CYS A 21 -12.38 13.65 0.75
CA CYS A 21 -12.05 12.29 1.16
C CYS A 21 -13.23 11.67 1.92
N TYR A 22 -13.69 10.51 1.47
CA TYR A 22 -14.81 9.83 2.13
C TYR A 22 -14.51 9.46 3.59
N LEU A 23 -13.23 9.27 3.94
CA LEU A 23 -12.81 9.02 5.31
C LEU A 23 -12.98 10.25 6.20
N ALA A 24 -12.84 11.45 5.65
CA ALA A 24 -13.06 12.70 6.38
C ALA A 24 -14.53 12.91 6.81
N GLN A 25 -15.45 12.14 6.24
CA GLN A 25 -16.86 12.12 6.62
C GLN A 25 -17.10 11.34 7.92
N ARG A 26 -16.14 10.58 8.39
CA ARG A 26 -16.26 9.76 9.60
C ARG A 26 -15.94 10.56 10.85
N PRO A 27 -16.68 10.37 11.98
CA PRO A 27 -16.43 11.08 13.24
C PRO A 27 -15.04 10.87 13.82
N VAL A 28 -14.44 9.73 13.55
CA VAL A 28 -13.14 9.29 14.08
C VAL A 28 -12.12 9.09 12.96
N HIS A 29 -12.03 10.05 12.07
CA HIS A 29 -11.02 10.08 11.03
C HIS A 29 -9.67 10.58 11.59
N PHE A 30 -8.55 10.16 11.03
CA PHE A 30 -7.20 10.57 11.45
C PHE A 30 -6.87 10.31 12.93
N GLN A 31 -7.16 9.11 13.41
CA GLN A 31 -6.79 8.70 14.78
C GLN A 31 -5.27 8.60 15.01
N GLY A 32 -4.45 8.72 13.96
CA GLY A 32 -3.00 8.60 14.06
C GLY A 32 -2.50 7.20 14.34
N ILE A 33 -3.30 6.18 14.01
CA ILE A 33 -2.95 4.79 14.24
C ILE A 33 -1.90 4.34 13.21
N GLN A 34 -0.79 3.82 13.70
CA GLN A 34 0.20 3.11 12.90
C GLN A 34 0.15 1.63 13.30
N PRO A 35 -0.28 0.73 12.41
CA PRO A 35 -0.42 -0.68 12.76
C PRO A 35 0.93 -1.35 12.99
N GLU A 36 0.98 -2.28 13.92
CA GLU A 36 2.07 -3.22 14.06
C GLU A 36 1.67 -4.54 13.44
N PHE A 37 2.47 -5.00 12.48
CA PHE A 37 2.22 -6.29 11.85
C PHE A 37 2.69 -7.42 12.78
N LYS A 38 1.76 -8.31 13.11
CA LYS A 38 2.01 -9.43 14.01
C LYS A 38 2.96 -10.48 13.42
N TYR A 39 2.91 -10.68 12.11
CA TYR A 39 3.65 -11.71 11.41
C TYR A 39 4.73 -11.11 10.53
N ALA A 40 5.86 -11.81 10.38
CA ALA A 40 6.93 -11.39 9.48
C ALA A 40 6.50 -11.46 8.00
N PRO A 41 7.14 -10.69 7.11
CA PRO A 41 6.83 -10.73 5.67
C PRO A 41 6.88 -12.14 5.07
N SER A 42 7.87 -12.94 5.47
CA SER A 42 8.01 -14.32 5.00
C SER A 42 6.88 -15.23 5.47
N GLU A 43 6.39 -15.03 6.68
CA GLU A 43 5.25 -15.79 7.23
C GLU A 43 3.97 -15.47 6.47
N VAL A 44 3.74 -14.19 6.17
CA VAL A 44 2.60 -13.73 5.38
C VAL A 44 2.64 -14.30 3.97
N ALA A 45 3.80 -14.23 3.31
CA ALA A 45 3.99 -14.78 1.96
C ALA A 45 3.77 -16.29 1.93
N ASN A 46 4.25 -17.02 2.93
CA ASN A 46 4.05 -18.46 3.04
C ASN A 46 2.57 -18.81 3.25
N ALA A 47 1.88 -18.08 4.13
CA ALA A 47 0.45 -18.27 4.36
C ALA A 47 -0.41 -17.96 3.14
N LEU A 48 0.03 -17.05 2.29
CA LEU A 48 -0.64 -16.64 1.05
C LEU A 48 0.10 -17.13 -0.19
N SER A 49 0.76 -18.28 -0.12
CA SER A 49 1.50 -18.85 -1.25
C SER A 49 0.60 -19.15 -2.44
N MET A 50 1.16 -19.12 -3.65
CA MET A 50 0.45 -19.51 -4.88
C MET A 50 -0.11 -20.94 -4.78
N LYS A 51 0.64 -21.85 -4.15
CA LYS A 51 0.18 -23.22 -3.93
C LYS A 51 -1.10 -23.26 -3.11
N ARG A 52 -1.14 -22.49 -2.02
CA ARG A 52 -2.31 -22.45 -1.12
C ARG A 52 -3.50 -21.73 -1.75
N LEU A 53 -3.26 -20.67 -2.51
CA LEU A 53 -4.31 -19.89 -3.15
C LEU A 53 -4.76 -20.42 -4.51
N GLY A 54 -4.05 -21.41 -5.05
CA GLY A 54 -4.37 -22.03 -6.34
C GLY A 54 -3.85 -21.27 -7.54
N GLY A 55 -2.82 -20.44 -7.38
CA GLY A 55 -2.15 -19.68 -8.43
C GLY A 55 -1.92 -18.22 -8.07
N PRO A 56 -1.39 -17.42 -9.01
CA PRO A 56 -1.13 -16.01 -8.77
C PRO A 56 -2.42 -15.23 -8.54
N CYS A 57 -2.37 -14.29 -7.58
CA CYS A 57 -3.47 -13.40 -7.22
C CYS A 57 -3.07 -11.96 -7.46
N PHE A 58 -4.06 -11.10 -7.66
CA PHE A 58 -3.90 -9.65 -7.64
C PHE A 58 -4.15 -9.14 -6.22
N MET A 59 -3.17 -8.49 -5.64
CA MET A 59 -3.22 -8.03 -4.25
C MET A 59 -3.24 -6.51 -4.19
N ASN A 60 -4.35 -5.94 -3.72
CA ASN A 60 -4.53 -4.51 -3.57
C ASN A 60 -4.25 -4.09 -2.14
N PHE A 61 -3.35 -3.13 -1.97
CA PHE A 61 -2.97 -2.55 -0.67
C PHE A 61 -3.52 -1.14 -0.54
N CYS A 62 -4.41 -0.94 0.41
CA CYS A 62 -5.02 0.36 0.69
C CYS A 62 -5.12 0.58 2.20
N ALA A 63 -4.73 1.77 2.67
CA ALA A 63 -4.86 2.17 4.06
C ALA A 63 -6.04 3.13 4.27
N ASP A 64 -6.42 3.31 5.53
CA ASP A 64 -7.37 4.34 5.96
C ASP A 64 -6.72 5.75 6.04
N GLY A 65 -5.48 5.88 5.59
CA GLY A 65 -4.70 7.11 5.45
C GLY A 65 -3.84 7.04 4.19
N GLU A 66 -2.61 7.56 4.25
CA GLU A 66 -1.65 7.38 3.16
C GLU A 66 -0.93 6.02 3.30
N THR A 67 -1.13 5.16 2.32
CA THR A 67 -0.67 3.77 2.36
C THR A 67 0.85 3.65 2.53
N LEU A 68 1.63 4.50 1.86
CA LEU A 68 3.09 4.47 1.92
C LEU A 68 3.67 4.92 3.27
N LEU A 69 2.86 5.53 4.13
CA LEU A 69 3.28 5.84 5.51
C LEU A 69 3.26 4.60 6.41
N THR A 70 2.71 3.49 5.96
CA THR A 70 2.71 2.23 6.70
C THR A 70 4.13 1.68 6.84
N LYS A 71 4.58 1.52 8.08
CA LYS A 71 5.93 1.04 8.38
C LYS A 71 6.18 -0.34 7.78
N ASN A 72 7.32 -0.49 7.10
CA ASN A 72 7.77 -1.75 6.48
C ASN A 72 6.83 -2.34 5.41
N LEU A 73 5.88 -1.56 4.88
CA LEU A 73 4.96 -2.04 3.85
C LEU A 73 5.69 -2.64 2.64
N ASP A 74 6.78 -2.00 2.22
CA ASP A 74 7.61 -2.45 1.10
C ASP A 74 8.09 -3.90 1.26
N LEU A 75 8.44 -4.30 2.48
CA LEU A 75 8.90 -5.67 2.77
C LEU A 75 7.77 -6.70 2.61
N TYR A 76 6.56 -6.37 3.04
CA TYR A 76 5.39 -7.25 2.90
C TYR A 76 4.96 -7.38 1.44
N VAL A 77 4.88 -6.26 0.74
CA VAL A 77 4.54 -6.26 -0.69
C VAL A 77 5.58 -7.04 -1.48
N LYS A 78 6.87 -6.82 -1.20
CA LYS A 78 7.97 -7.52 -1.87
C LYS A 78 7.87 -9.03 -1.69
N ALA A 79 7.67 -9.50 -0.45
CA ALA A 79 7.58 -10.92 -0.15
C ALA A 79 6.44 -11.60 -0.93
N LEU A 80 5.29 -10.93 -1.07
CA LEU A 80 4.15 -11.44 -1.83
C LEU A 80 4.40 -11.42 -3.35
N VAL A 81 5.08 -10.41 -3.86
CA VAL A 81 5.46 -10.35 -5.28
C VAL A 81 6.53 -11.41 -5.60
N GLU A 82 7.49 -11.64 -4.71
CA GLU A 82 8.50 -12.71 -4.84
C GLU A 82 7.86 -14.09 -4.86
N GLU A 83 6.77 -14.29 -4.12
CA GLU A 83 5.98 -15.54 -4.16
C GLU A 83 5.33 -15.78 -5.53
N GLY A 84 5.12 -14.75 -6.33
CA GLY A 84 4.57 -14.83 -7.68
C GLY A 84 3.27 -14.06 -7.88
N HIS A 85 2.82 -13.30 -6.89
CA HIS A 85 1.61 -12.48 -6.99
C HIS A 85 1.87 -11.15 -7.69
N TYR A 86 0.79 -10.50 -8.08
CA TYR A 86 0.76 -9.12 -8.58
C TYR A 86 0.27 -8.20 -7.47
N ALA A 87 0.86 -7.03 -7.35
CA ALA A 87 0.50 -6.07 -6.32
C ALA A 87 0.15 -4.70 -6.89
N GLU A 88 -0.89 -4.09 -6.33
CA GLU A 88 -1.26 -2.68 -6.53
C GLU A 88 -1.19 -1.97 -5.19
N VAL A 89 -0.49 -0.85 -5.14
CA VAL A 89 -0.43 0.00 -3.95
C VAL A 89 -1.15 1.31 -4.25
N VAL A 90 -2.20 1.61 -3.48
CA VAL A 90 -2.97 2.85 -3.60
C VAL A 90 -2.30 3.94 -2.78
N THR A 91 -1.94 5.06 -3.38
CA THR A 91 -1.15 6.11 -2.72
C THR A 91 -1.39 7.48 -3.34
N ASN A 92 -1.15 8.55 -2.56
CA ASN A 92 -1.08 9.92 -3.07
C ASN A 92 0.32 10.31 -3.58
N LEU A 93 1.30 9.40 -3.53
CA LEU A 93 2.69 9.57 -4.01
C LEU A 93 3.53 10.63 -3.28
N THR A 94 3.16 11.06 -2.09
CA THR A 94 3.91 12.10 -1.36
C THR A 94 5.14 11.57 -0.63
N VAL A 95 5.26 10.26 -0.45
CA VAL A 95 6.32 9.63 0.36
C VAL A 95 7.43 9.10 -0.54
N SER A 96 8.25 10.00 -1.07
CA SER A 96 9.28 9.67 -2.09
C SER A 96 10.34 8.68 -1.60
N ASN A 97 10.79 8.79 -0.35
CA ASN A 97 11.78 7.88 0.20
C ASN A 97 11.30 6.42 0.28
N VAL A 98 10.00 6.20 0.44
CA VAL A 98 9.41 4.85 0.40
C VAL A 98 9.27 4.36 -1.04
N LEU A 99 8.91 5.25 -1.98
CA LEU A 99 8.90 4.93 -3.41
C LEU A 99 10.27 4.47 -3.89
N ASP A 100 11.35 5.11 -3.44
CA ASP A 100 12.71 4.72 -3.78
C ASP A 100 13.03 3.28 -3.34
N LYS A 101 12.50 2.84 -2.21
CA LYS A 101 12.66 1.45 -1.76
C LYS A 101 12.00 0.46 -2.72
N PHE A 102 10.81 0.76 -3.22
CA PHE A 102 10.14 -0.05 -4.24
C PHE A 102 10.93 -0.04 -5.57
N LEU A 103 11.38 1.13 -6.00
CA LEU A 103 12.12 1.27 -7.25
C LEU A 103 13.50 0.58 -7.24
N SER A 104 14.03 0.27 -6.07
CA SER A 104 15.28 -0.48 -5.90
C SER A 104 15.13 -1.98 -6.17
N TRP A 105 13.92 -2.48 -6.35
CA TRP A 105 13.68 -3.89 -6.60
C TRP A 105 14.20 -4.32 -7.98
N ASP A 106 14.44 -5.64 -8.12
CA ASP A 106 14.73 -6.25 -9.41
C ASP A 106 13.63 -5.93 -10.44
N LYS A 107 14.03 -5.69 -11.68
CA LYS A 107 13.11 -5.34 -12.77
C LYS A 107 12.01 -6.39 -12.99
N GLU A 108 12.31 -7.67 -12.78
CA GLU A 108 11.30 -8.72 -12.94
C GLU A 108 10.21 -8.65 -11.87
N LEU A 109 10.56 -8.24 -10.65
CA LEU A 109 9.57 -7.98 -9.60
C LEU A 109 8.75 -6.72 -9.91
N LEU A 110 9.38 -5.67 -10.40
CA LEU A 110 8.70 -4.41 -10.76
C LEU A 110 7.64 -4.59 -11.85
N LYS A 111 7.79 -5.58 -12.74
CA LYS A 111 6.76 -5.89 -13.75
C LYS A 111 5.43 -6.37 -13.15
N ARG A 112 5.44 -6.79 -11.90
CA ARG A 112 4.24 -7.26 -11.19
C ARG A 112 3.77 -6.30 -10.10
N LEU A 113 4.32 -5.09 -10.07
CA LEU A 113 3.93 -4.04 -9.14
C LEU A 113 3.35 -2.85 -9.92
N GLU A 114 2.22 -2.33 -9.45
CA GLU A 114 1.69 -1.06 -9.92
C GLU A 114 1.30 -0.14 -8.77
N PHE A 115 1.31 1.15 -9.02
CA PHE A 115 0.82 2.16 -8.10
C PHE A 115 -0.44 2.78 -8.67
N LYS A 116 -1.52 2.74 -7.89
CA LYS A 116 -2.74 3.48 -8.18
C LYS A 116 -2.64 4.84 -7.50
N CYS A 117 -2.33 5.85 -8.28
CA CYS A 117 -2.02 7.18 -7.77
C CYS A 117 -3.25 8.07 -7.73
N SER A 118 -3.54 8.60 -6.55
CA SER A 118 -4.55 9.64 -6.38
C SER A 118 -3.90 11.01 -6.58
N PHE A 119 -4.36 11.76 -7.58
CA PHE A 119 -3.84 13.09 -7.85
C PHE A 119 -4.69 14.15 -7.16
N HIS A 120 -4.19 14.66 -6.05
CA HIS A 120 -4.88 15.63 -5.21
C HIS A 120 -4.43 17.06 -5.53
N TYR A 121 -4.83 17.56 -6.69
CA TYR A 121 -4.39 18.85 -7.22
C TYR A 121 -4.54 20.02 -6.24
N LEU A 122 -5.65 20.08 -5.52
CA LEU A 122 -5.92 21.17 -4.59
C LEU A 122 -5.10 21.09 -3.30
N GLU A 123 -4.63 19.90 -2.93
CA GLU A 123 -3.88 19.66 -1.71
C GLU A 123 -2.36 19.84 -1.88
N LEU A 124 -1.86 19.67 -3.09
CA LEU A 124 -0.43 19.75 -3.38
C LEU A 124 0.20 21.10 -2.99
N PRO A 125 -0.38 22.26 -3.35
CA PRO A 125 0.16 23.57 -2.94
C PRO A 125 0.15 23.79 -1.42
N LEU A 126 -0.87 23.25 -0.72
CA LEU A 126 -1.02 23.40 0.72
C LEU A 126 0.06 22.63 1.50
N ASN A 127 0.64 21.60 0.89
CA ASN A 127 1.67 20.75 1.48
C ASN A 127 3.07 21.02 0.93
N ASN A 128 3.25 22.09 0.13
CA ASN A 128 4.52 22.45 -0.52
C ASN A 128 5.12 21.31 -1.39
N GLU A 129 4.28 20.47 -1.97
CA GLU A 129 4.65 19.31 -2.78
C GLU A 129 4.61 19.61 -4.31
N VAL A 130 4.67 20.85 -4.66
CA VAL A 130 4.60 21.31 -6.06
C VAL A 130 6.00 21.66 -6.57
#